data_614e92d0ef8d702092d2bc67c0768668
#
_entry.id   614e92d0ef8d702092d2bc67c0768668
#
_cell.length_a   1.000
_cell.length_b   1.000
_cell.length_c   1.000
_cell.angle_alpha   90.00
_cell.angle_beta   90.00
_cell.angle_gamma   90.00
#
_symmetry.space_group_name_H-M   'P 1'
#
loop_
_entity.id
_entity.type
_entity.pdbx_description
1 polymer ?
#
loop_
_entity_poly.entity_id
_entity_poly.type
_entity_poly.pdbx_seq_one_letter_code
_entity_poly.pdbx_strand_id
1 'polypeptide(L)'
;GAWGIPVATDGCGPMAVNDGGNAEMSGWGDEGRKRTDALVSLGNTTAATGKGFAIGSAALTGLALLASYIEEIRIGLTRLGNMDLTFSDGNTISVANATFIDFMNYYEVNLMNPKVLSGMFLGSMMAFLFCGLTMNAVGRAAGHMVDEVRRQFREIKGILTGEAEPDYERCVESSTKGAEREMVVPSVIAI
;
A
#
# COMPACT_ATOMS: atom_id res chain seq x y z
N GLY A 1 7.39 6.70 20.65
CA GLY A 1 7.57 5.31 20.32
C GLY A 1 8.59 5.03 19.24
N ALA A 2 8.84 3.76 19.02
CA ALA A 2 9.86 3.22 18.09
C ALA A 2 9.53 3.45 16.60
N TRP A 3 8.76 4.45 16.25
CA TRP A 3 8.23 4.66 14.88
C TRP A 3 9.34 5.02 13.86
N GLY A 4 10.29 5.83 14.28
CA GLY A 4 11.35 6.28 13.39
C GLY A 4 12.29 5.15 12.94
N ILE A 5 12.50 4.12 13.76
CA ILE A 5 13.39 3.02 13.43
C ILE A 5 12.81 2.13 12.30
N PRO A 6 11.54 1.63 12.36
CA PRO A 6 10.96 0.86 11.27
C PRO A 6 10.89 1.62 9.95
N VAL A 7 10.57 2.92 9.97
CA VAL A 7 10.53 3.76 8.75
C VAL A 7 11.93 3.93 8.15
N ALA A 8 12.94 4.19 8.99
CA ALA A 8 14.32 4.30 8.53
C ALA A 8 14.85 2.98 7.96
N THR A 9 14.56 1.86 8.60
CA THR A 9 14.98 0.53 8.12
C THR A 9 14.26 0.12 6.85
N ASP A 10 12.99 0.48 6.67
CA ASP A 10 12.26 0.24 5.43
C ASP A 10 12.88 0.97 4.24
N GLY A 11 13.35 2.21 4.45
CA GLY A 11 14.09 2.99 3.45
C GLY A 11 15.44 2.37 3.04
N CYS A 12 16.08 1.57 3.89
CA CYS A 12 17.35 0.91 3.57
C CYS A 12 17.22 -0.14 2.45
N GLY A 13 16.05 -0.78 2.29
CA GLY A 13 15.84 -1.80 1.26
C GLY A 13 16.06 -1.27 -0.16
N PRO A 14 15.33 -0.25 -0.63
CA PRO A 14 15.53 0.36 -1.93
C PRO A 14 16.94 0.92 -2.15
N MET A 15 17.54 1.51 -1.12
CA MET A 15 18.91 2.02 -1.20
C MET A 15 19.91 0.90 -1.46
N ALA A 16 19.84 -0.19 -0.71
CA ALA A 16 20.74 -1.33 -0.90
C ALA A 16 20.58 -1.98 -2.28
N VAL A 17 19.36 -2.08 -2.81
CA VAL A 17 19.11 -2.59 -4.17
C VAL A 17 19.72 -1.65 -5.22
N ASN A 18 19.59 -0.34 -5.06
CA ASN A 18 20.21 0.64 -5.95
C ASN A 18 21.74 0.59 -5.89
N ASP A 19 22.31 0.44 -4.70
CA ASP A 19 23.77 0.28 -4.54
C ASP A 19 24.30 -0.97 -5.25
N GLY A 20 23.57 -2.08 -5.15
CA GLY A 20 23.86 -3.30 -5.89
C GLY A 20 23.81 -3.10 -7.41
N GLY A 21 22.79 -2.39 -7.90
CA GLY A 21 22.66 -2.00 -9.30
C GLY A 21 23.81 -1.11 -9.80
N ASN A 22 24.20 -0.11 -9.00
CA ASN A 22 25.33 0.77 -9.31
C ASN A 22 26.64 -0.01 -9.37
N ALA A 23 26.88 -0.94 -8.47
CA ALA A 23 28.06 -1.79 -8.48
C ALA A 23 28.12 -2.68 -9.72
N GLU A 24 26.97 -3.22 -10.17
CA GLU A 24 26.86 -3.99 -11.42
C GLU A 24 27.19 -3.15 -12.64
N MET A 25 26.51 -2.01 -12.79
CA MET A 25 26.67 -1.12 -13.94
C MET A 25 28.05 -0.48 -14.01
N SER A 26 28.72 -0.25 -12.88
CA SER A 26 30.07 0.31 -12.81
C SER A 26 31.18 -0.73 -13.07
N GLY A 27 30.80 -2.01 -13.23
CA GLY A 27 31.78 -3.07 -13.44
C GLY A 27 32.70 -3.30 -12.24
N TRP A 28 32.21 -3.08 -11.01
CA TRP A 28 32.99 -3.39 -9.80
C TRP A 28 33.30 -4.88 -9.78
N GLY A 29 34.57 -5.20 -9.47
CA GLY A 29 35.03 -6.58 -9.40
C GLY A 29 34.28 -7.39 -8.31
N ASP A 30 34.53 -8.71 -8.30
CA ASP A 30 33.83 -9.68 -7.44
C ASP A 30 33.81 -9.30 -5.96
N GLU A 31 34.85 -8.68 -5.45
CA GLU A 31 34.94 -8.21 -4.06
C GLU A 31 33.92 -7.10 -3.77
N GLY A 32 33.79 -6.14 -4.68
CA GLY A 32 32.80 -5.06 -4.58
C GLY A 32 31.36 -5.62 -4.62
N ARG A 33 31.12 -6.54 -5.54
CA ARG A 33 29.83 -7.23 -5.68
C ARG A 33 29.43 -7.99 -4.40
N LYS A 34 30.33 -8.75 -3.81
CA LYS A 34 30.07 -9.48 -2.56
C LYS A 34 29.61 -8.54 -1.45
N ARG A 35 30.19 -7.36 -1.35
CA ARG A 35 29.80 -6.36 -0.31
C ARG A 35 28.42 -5.79 -0.57
N THR A 36 28.12 -5.42 -1.82
CA THR A 36 26.81 -4.88 -2.18
C THR A 36 25.73 -5.95 -2.11
N ASP A 37 26.00 -7.19 -2.48
CA ASP A 37 25.05 -8.31 -2.34
C ASP A 37 24.70 -8.60 -0.87
N ALA A 38 25.66 -8.47 0.02
CA ALA A 38 25.39 -8.56 1.47
C ALA A 38 24.47 -7.42 1.94
N LEU A 39 24.65 -6.19 1.44
CA LEU A 39 23.76 -5.07 1.75
C LEU A 39 22.36 -5.28 1.17
N VAL A 40 22.24 -5.82 -0.06
CA VAL A 40 20.95 -6.16 -0.68
C VAL A 40 20.21 -7.20 0.16
N SER A 41 20.91 -8.24 0.63
CA SER A 41 20.33 -9.26 1.51
C SER A 41 19.83 -8.66 2.82
N LEU A 42 20.60 -7.77 3.45
CA LEU A 42 20.19 -7.04 4.64
C LEU A 42 18.98 -6.14 4.36
N GLY A 43 19.01 -5.41 3.24
CA GLY A 43 17.91 -4.53 2.81
C GLY A 43 16.61 -5.30 2.61
N ASN A 44 16.64 -6.47 2.01
CA ASN A 44 15.47 -7.33 1.84
C ASN A 44 14.91 -7.80 3.19
N THR A 45 15.74 -8.12 4.15
CA THR A 45 15.34 -8.53 5.50
C THR A 45 14.68 -7.36 6.25
N THR A 46 15.26 -6.16 6.19
CA THR A 46 14.70 -4.97 6.82
C THR A 46 13.38 -4.55 6.18
N ALA A 47 13.27 -4.64 4.85
CA ALA A 47 12.00 -4.39 4.14
C ALA A 47 10.90 -5.38 4.55
N ALA A 48 11.23 -6.66 4.77
CA ALA A 48 10.28 -7.65 5.27
C ALA A 48 9.79 -7.31 6.69
N THR A 49 10.67 -6.83 7.56
CA THR A 49 10.31 -6.35 8.91
C THR A 49 9.40 -5.13 8.84
N GLY A 50 9.71 -4.16 7.97
CA GLY A 50 8.90 -2.98 7.72
C GLY A 50 7.49 -3.33 7.21
N LYS A 51 7.37 -4.32 6.34
CA LYS A 51 6.08 -4.84 5.88
C LYS A 51 5.25 -5.42 7.03
N GLY A 52 5.85 -6.21 7.91
CA GLY A 52 5.17 -6.74 9.09
C GLY A 52 4.65 -5.63 10.00
N PHE A 53 5.46 -4.60 10.23
CA PHE A 53 5.04 -3.42 10.97
C PHE A 53 3.89 -2.67 10.28
N ALA A 54 3.97 -2.48 8.97
CA ALA A 54 2.93 -1.82 8.18
C ALA A 54 1.60 -2.58 8.26
N ILE A 55 1.60 -3.90 8.17
CA ILE A 55 0.40 -4.74 8.30
C ILE A 55 -0.20 -4.62 9.70
N GLY A 56 0.62 -4.70 10.74
CA GLY A 56 0.16 -4.54 12.13
C GLY A 56 -0.43 -3.16 12.40
N SER A 57 0.22 -2.10 11.92
CA SER A 57 -0.29 -0.74 12.07
C SER A 57 -1.57 -0.50 11.28
N ALA A 58 -1.70 -1.09 10.08
CA ALA A 58 -2.92 -1.03 9.28
C ALA A 58 -4.11 -1.70 9.99
N ALA A 59 -3.90 -2.84 10.65
CA ALA A 59 -4.93 -3.50 11.46
C ALA A 59 -5.40 -2.60 12.62
N LEU A 60 -4.47 -1.98 13.35
CA LEU A 60 -4.80 -1.04 14.42
C LEU A 60 -5.52 0.21 13.89
N THR A 61 -5.11 0.71 12.73
CA THR A 61 -5.79 1.83 12.05
C THR A 61 -7.23 1.45 11.68
N GLY A 62 -7.45 0.23 11.17
CA GLY A 62 -8.79 -0.27 10.88
C GLY A 62 -9.70 -0.28 12.11
N LEU A 63 -9.19 -0.69 13.27
CA LEU A 63 -9.92 -0.64 14.54
C LEU A 63 -10.22 0.81 14.97
N ALA A 64 -9.25 1.72 14.80
CA ALA A 64 -9.45 3.13 15.11
C ALA A 64 -10.49 3.79 14.20
N LEU A 65 -10.49 3.44 12.90
CA LEU A 65 -11.51 3.91 11.95
C LEU A 65 -12.90 3.41 12.31
N LEU A 66 -13.01 2.16 12.76
CA LEU A 66 -14.30 1.63 13.23
C LEU A 66 -14.82 2.40 14.45
N ALA A 67 -13.95 2.74 15.40
CA ALA A 67 -14.32 3.58 16.54
C ALA A 67 -14.75 4.98 16.11
N SER A 68 -14.02 5.60 15.17
CA SER A 68 -14.39 6.90 14.60
C SER A 68 -15.74 6.87 13.87
N TYR A 69 -16.03 5.78 13.16
CA TYR A 69 -17.31 5.60 12.47
C TYR A 69 -18.49 5.58 13.47
N ILE A 70 -18.36 4.88 14.59
CA ILE A 70 -19.38 4.90 15.64
C ILE A 70 -19.57 6.30 16.22
N GLU A 71 -18.48 7.06 16.41
CA GLU A 71 -18.59 8.44 16.89
C GLU A 71 -19.30 9.35 15.88
N GLU A 72 -19.05 9.19 14.59
CA GLU A 72 -19.79 9.91 13.54
C GLU A 72 -21.28 9.57 13.54
N ILE A 73 -21.66 8.31 13.78
CA ILE A 73 -23.06 7.91 13.95
C ILE A 73 -23.65 8.64 15.16
N ARG A 74 -22.97 8.68 16.30
CA ARG A 74 -23.39 9.39 17.50
C ARG A 74 -23.67 10.87 17.21
N ILE A 75 -22.73 11.55 16.56
CA ILE A 75 -22.85 12.95 16.18
C ILE A 75 -24.01 13.14 15.19
N GLY A 76 -24.15 12.26 14.22
CA GLY A 76 -25.23 12.29 13.23
C GLY A 76 -26.61 12.18 13.87
N LEU A 77 -26.81 11.21 14.78
CA LEU A 77 -28.05 11.02 15.51
C LEU A 77 -28.40 12.24 16.36
N THR A 78 -27.42 12.79 17.06
CA THR A 78 -27.61 14.00 17.88
C THR A 78 -28.02 15.19 17.01
N ARG A 79 -27.40 15.39 15.84
CA ARG A 79 -27.76 16.46 14.89
C ARG A 79 -29.18 16.31 14.33
N LEU A 80 -29.65 15.07 14.17
CA LEU A 80 -31.00 14.77 13.70
C LEU A 80 -32.05 14.87 14.83
N GLY A 81 -31.63 15.19 16.05
CA GLY A 81 -32.55 15.28 17.22
C GLY A 81 -32.89 13.94 17.84
N ASN A 82 -32.27 12.86 17.41
CA ASN A 82 -32.41 11.53 17.99
C ASN A 82 -31.50 11.42 19.22
N MET A 83 -32.04 11.68 20.40
CA MET A 83 -31.24 11.68 21.63
C MET A 83 -31.18 10.31 22.30
N ASP A 84 -32.04 9.37 21.88
CA ASP A 84 -32.19 8.08 22.53
C ASP A 84 -32.23 6.93 21.54
N LEU A 85 -31.57 5.82 21.91
CA LEU A 85 -31.62 4.54 21.21
C LEU A 85 -32.66 3.68 21.90
N THR A 86 -33.77 3.36 21.23
CA THR A 86 -34.81 2.46 21.74
C THR A 86 -34.60 1.08 21.13
N PHE A 87 -34.33 0.10 21.99
CA PHE A 87 -34.11 -1.29 21.61
C PHE A 87 -35.43 -2.06 21.49
N SER A 88 -35.38 -3.20 20.81
CA SER A 88 -36.56 -4.07 20.60
C SER A 88 -37.17 -4.62 21.90
N ASP A 89 -36.39 -4.69 22.98
CA ASP A 89 -36.85 -5.10 24.33
C ASP A 89 -37.50 -3.96 25.12
N GLY A 90 -37.65 -2.77 24.52
CA GLY A 90 -38.22 -1.58 25.15
C GLY A 90 -37.24 -0.77 25.99
N ASN A 91 -36.02 -1.21 26.15
CA ASN A 91 -34.98 -0.43 26.82
C ASN A 91 -34.59 0.77 26.00
N THR A 92 -34.30 1.89 26.68
CA THR A 92 -33.85 3.12 26.02
C THR A 92 -32.56 3.60 26.66
N ILE A 93 -31.56 3.87 25.83
CA ILE A 93 -30.24 4.40 26.24
C ILE A 93 -30.03 5.71 25.54
N SER A 94 -29.62 6.74 26.27
CA SER A 94 -29.23 8.02 25.64
C SER A 94 -28.05 7.84 24.70
N VAL A 95 -28.13 8.40 23.49
CA VAL A 95 -27.06 8.40 22.47
C VAL A 95 -25.74 8.90 23.05
N ALA A 96 -25.78 9.89 23.95
CA ALA A 96 -24.59 10.44 24.58
C ALA A 96 -23.84 9.43 25.46
N ASN A 97 -24.57 8.53 26.10
CA ASN A 97 -24.05 7.53 27.05
C ASN A 97 -23.91 6.13 26.45
N ALA A 98 -24.41 5.93 25.22
CA ALA A 98 -24.36 4.65 24.56
C ALA A 98 -22.91 4.22 24.28
N THR A 99 -22.60 2.97 24.61
CA THR A 99 -21.28 2.37 24.34
C THR A 99 -21.19 1.86 22.90
N PHE A 100 -19.97 1.48 22.49
CA PHE A 100 -19.76 0.80 21.21
C PHE A 100 -20.66 -0.45 21.06
N ILE A 101 -20.80 -1.23 22.11
CA ILE A 101 -21.63 -2.46 22.12
C ILE A 101 -23.10 -2.12 21.94
N ASP A 102 -23.58 -1.04 22.54
CA ASP A 102 -24.99 -0.60 22.42
C ASP A 102 -25.30 -0.23 20.97
N PHE A 103 -24.39 0.48 20.27
CA PHE A 103 -24.55 0.75 18.84
C PHE A 103 -24.54 -0.52 18.00
N MET A 104 -23.64 -1.47 18.29
CA MET A 104 -23.61 -2.74 17.58
C MET A 104 -24.91 -3.53 17.74
N ASN A 105 -25.47 -3.57 18.96
CA ASN A 105 -26.75 -4.24 19.23
C ASN A 105 -27.91 -3.50 18.57
N TYR A 106 -27.93 -2.19 18.63
CA TYR A 106 -28.99 -1.38 18.03
C TYR A 106 -29.09 -1.55 16.52
N TYR A 107 -27.96 -1.59 15.83
CA TYR A 107 -27.88 -1.79 14.38
C TYR A 107 -27.79 -3.27 13.98
N GLU A 108 -27.91 -4.20 14.93
CA GLU A 108 -27.81 -5.65 14.68
C GLU A 108 -26.54 -6.05 13.94
N VAL A 109 -25.41 -5.47 14.34
CA VAL A 109 -24.09 -5.74 13.72
C VAL A 109 -23.57 -7.10 14.18
N ASN A 110 -24.07 -8.15 13.57
CA ASN A 110 -23.65 -9.52 13.81
C ASN A 110 -23.50 -10.30 12.48
N LEU A 111 -22.81 -11.42 12.52
CA LEU A 111 -22.53 -12.23 11.32
C LEU A 111 -23.78 -12.89 10.70
N MET A 112 -24.86 -12.99 11.45
CA MET A 112 -26.14 -13.52 10.94
C MET A 112 -26.94 -12.47 10.18
N ASN A 113 -26.58 -11.20 10.29
CA ASN A 113 -27.20 -10.14 9.52
C ASN A 113 -26.67 -10.14 8.08
N PRO A 114 -27.52 -10.41 7.07
CA PRO A 114 -27.05 -10.49 5.67
C PRO A 114 -26.42 -9.19 5.16
N LYS A 115 -26.83 -8.03 5.66
CA LYS A 115 -26.25 -6.74 5.27
C LYS A 115 -24.82 -6.61 5.76
N VAL A 116 -24.55 -7.01 7.01
CA VAL A 116 -23.21 -7.01 7.59
C VAL A 116 -22.31 -7.99 6.84
N LEU A 117 -22.79 -9.21 6.62
CA LEU A 117 -22.05 -10.23 5.89
C LEU A 117 -21.70 -9.79 4.46
N SER A 118 -22.67 -9.21 3.75
CA SER A 118 -22.45 -8.67 2.40
C SER A 118 -21.42 -7.54 2.40
N GLY A 119 -21.48 -6.63 3.37
CA GLY A 119 -20.51 -5.55 3.54
C GLY A 119 -19.10 -6.06 3.81
N MET A 120 -18.97 -7.10 4.62
CA MET A 120 -17.66 -7.75 4.89
C MET A 120 -17.07 -8.38 3.62
N PHE A 121 -17.88 -9.04 2.81
CA PHE A 121 -17.42 -9.59 1.53
C PHE A 121 -17.00 -8.49 0.56
N LEU A 122 -17.76 -7.43 0.44
CA LEU A 122 -17.40 -6.28 -0.39
C LEU A 122 -16.09 -5.63 0.07
N GLY A 123 -15.94 -5.39 1.38
CA GLY A 123 -14.71 -4.84 1.93
C GLY A 123 -13.48 -5.72 1.69
N SER A 124 -13.63 -7.03 1.89
CA SER A 124 -12.55 -7.99 1.60
C SER A 124 -12.20 -8.04 0.11
N MET A 125 -13.20 -8.02 -0.76
CA MET A 125 -13.01 -7.97 -2.22
C MET A 125 -12.20 -6.74 -2.64
N MET A 126 -12.45 -5.58 -2.04
CA MET A 126 -11.76 -4.34 -2.39
C MET A 126 -10.24 -4.44 -2.22
N ALA A 127 -9.76 -5.10 -1.16
CA ALA A 127 -8.33 -5.32 -0.94
C ALA A 127 -7.70 -6.15 -2.07
N PHE A 128 -8.34 -7.23 -2.48
CA PHE A 128 -7.87 -8.07 -3.59
C PHE A 128 -7.95 -7.35 -4.93
N LEU A 129 -9.03 -6.61 -5.17
CA LEU A 129 -9.20 -5.82 -6.38
C LEU A 129 -8.09 -4.77 -6.51
N PHE A 130 -7.82 -4.01 -5.45
CA PHE A 130 -6.75 -3.03 -5.41
C PHE A 130 -5.38 -3.66 -5.70
N CYS A 131 -5.06 -4.77 -5.03
CA CYS A 131 -3.79 -5.49 -5.25
C CYS A 131 -3.68 -5.97 -6.69
N GLY A 132 -4.73 -6.58 -7.25
CA GLY A 132 -4.74 -7.06 -8.63
C GLY A 132 -4.54 -5.94 -9.65
N LEU A 133 -5.23 -4.82 -9.48
CA LEU A 133 -5.07 -3.65 -10.34
C LEU A 133 -3.67 -3.05 -10.25
N THR A 134 -3.14 -2.92 -9.04
CA THR A 134 -1.79 -2.39 -8.80
C THR A 134 -0.72 -3.29 -9.42
N MET A 135 -0.81 -4.61 -9.24
CA MET A 135 0.13 -5.56 -9.86
C MET A 135 0.10 -5.48 -11.38
N ASN A 136 -1.09 -5.40 -11.98
CA ASN A 136 -1.23 -5.25 -13.42
C ASN A 136 -0.68 -3.91 -13.92
N ALA A 137 -0.91 -2.83 -13.17
CA ALA A 137 -0.39 -1.50 -13.47
C ALA A 137 1.15 -1.49 -13.47
N VAL A 138 1.78 -2.06 -12.44
CA VAL A 138 3.24 -2.21 -12.36
C VAL A 138 3.77 -3.06 -13.51
N GLY A 139 3.09 -4.16 -13.85
CA GLY A 139 3.46 -5.02 -14.98
C GLY A 139 3.45 -4.28 -16.31
N ARG A 140 2.43 -3.45 -16.58
CA ARG A 140 2.37 -2.63 -17.81
C ARG A 140 3.45 -1.56 -17.84
N ALA A 141 3.66 -0.85 -16.74
CA ALA A 141 4.72 0.17 -16.64
C ALA A 141 6.11 -0.45 -16.85
N ALA A 142 6.37 -1.60 -16.26
CA ALA A 142 7.61 -2.35 -16.47
C ALA A 142 7.76 -2.81 -17.92
N GLY A 143 6.67 -3.22 -18.58
CA GLY A 143 6.67 -3.56 -20.01
C GLY A 143 7.17 -2.40 -20.89
N HIS A 144 6.67 -1.19 -20.65
CA HIS A 144 7.13 0.00 -21.37
C HIS A 144 8.62 0.28 -21.17
N MET A 145 9.14 0.05 -19.97
CA MET A 145 10.58 0.17 -19.70
C MET A 145 11.39 -0.86 -20.49
N VAL A 146 10.93 -2.10 -20.53
CA VAL A 146 11.59 -3.17 -21.33
C VAL A 146 11.59 -2.81 -22.81
N ASP A 147 10.50 -2.28 -23.34
CA ASP A 147 10.44 -1.87 -24.74
C ASP A 147 11.37 -0.71 -25.05
N GLU A 148 11.50 0.26 -24.14
CA GLU A 148 12.46 1.36 -24.28
C GLU A 148 13.90 0.84 -24.27
N VAL A 149 14.27 -0.03 -23.35
CA VAL A 149 15.61 -0.64 -23.32
C VAL A 149 15.89 -1.40 -24.61
N ARG A 150 14.94 -2.20 -25.11
CA ARG A 150 15.07 -2.91 -26.39
C ARG A 150 15.19 -1.97 -27.56
N ARG A 151 14.51 -0.82 -27.55
CA ARG A 151 14.66 0.22 -28.56
C ARG A 151 16.08 0.75 -28.57
N GLN A 152 16.62 1.11 -27.41
CA GLN A 152 17.99 1.62 -27.30
C GLN A 152 19.02 0.63 -27.83
N PHE A 153 18.89 -0.65 -27.51
CA PHE A 153 19.80 -1.67 -28.07
C PHE A 153 19.75 -1.80 -29.59
N ARG A 154 18.60 -1.49 -30.21
CA ARG A 154 18.47 -1.53 -31.68
C ARG A 154 18.97 -0.25 -32.37
N GLU A 155 18.74 0.90 -31.74
CA GLU A 155 18.92 2.20 -32.39
C GLU A 155 20.26 2.84 -32.03
N ILE A 156 20.78 2.64 -30.81
CA ILE A 156 22.04 3.21 -30.37
C ILE A 156 23.17 2.17 -30.59
N LYS A 157 23.92 2.36 -31.63
CA LYS A 157 25.08 1.48 -31.94
C LYS A 157 26.17 1.69 -30.91
N GLY A 158 26.73 0.60 -30.39
CA GLY A 158 27.86 0.66 -29.46
C GLY A 158 27.44 0.52 -27.98
N ILE A 159 26.15 0.48 -27.61
CA ILE A 159 25.74 0.21 -26.22
C ILE A 159 26.27 -1.15 -25.75
N LEU A 160 26.08 -2.20 -26.55
CA LEU A 160 26.50 -3.55 -26.19
C LEU A 160 28.03 -3.73 -26.13
N THR A 161 28.78 -2.88 -26.82
CA THR A 161 30.27 -2.88 -26.84
C THR A 161 30.86 -1.89 -25.84
N GLY A 162 30.04 -1.07 -25.18
CA GLY A 162 30.47 -0.03 -24.24
C GLY A 162 31.03 1.22 -24.91
N GLU A 163 30.85 1.39 -26.24
CA GLU A 163 31.29 2.56 -26.99
C GLU A 163 30.31 3.74 -26.92
N ALA A 164 29.01 3.45 -26.56
CA ALA A 164 27.97 4.45 -26.39
C ALA A 164 27.28 4.26 -25.06
N GLU A 165 26.90 5.37 -24.42
CA GLU A 165 26.15 5.36 -23.17
C GLU A 165 24.64 5.19 -23.43
N PRO A 166 23.91 4.47 -22.55
CA PRO A 166 22.46 4.39 -22.61
C PRO A 166 21.80 5.74 -22.29
N ASP A 167 20.64 5.96 -22.89
CA ASP A 167 19.79 7.12 -22.57
C ASP A 167 19.00 6.84 -21.27
N TYR A 168 19.63 7.07 -20.13
CA TYR A 168 19.03 6.88 -18.82
C TYR A 168 17.88 7.85 -18.55
N GLU A 169 17.97 9.09 -19.05
CA GLU A 169 16.95 10.11 -18.85
C GLU A 169 15.61 9.64 -19.42
N ARG A 170 15.62 9.10 -20.61
CA ARG A 170 14.44 8.56 -21.27
C ARG A 170 13.87 7.32 -20.57
N CYS A 171 14.72 6.49 -19.99
CA CYS A 171 14.28 5.36 -19.17
C CYS A 171 13.55 5.83 -17.92
N VAL A 172 14.10 6.82 -17.20
CA VAL A 172 13.48 7.40 -16.02
C VAL A 172 12.15 8.10 -16.37
N GLU A 173 12.13 8.89 -17.46
CA GLU A 173 10.92 9.55 -17.94
C GLU A 173 9.81 8.53 -18.25
N SER A 174 10.14 7.47 -18.99
CA SER A 174 9.19 6.40 -19.34
C SER A 174 8.64 5.70 -18.11
N SER A 175 9.50 5.39 -17.14
CA SER A 175 9.12 4.76 -15.87
C SER A 175 8.17 5.64 -15.06
N THR A 176 8.51 6.92 -14.89
CA THR A 176 7.74 7.87 -14.10
C THR A 176 6.37 8.14 -14.71
N LYS A 177 6.31 8.47 -16.00
CA LYS A 177 5.04 8.70 -16.71
C LYS A 177 4.16 7.44 -16.74
N GLY A 178 4.79 6.26 -16.93
CA GLY A 178 4.09 4.99 -16.88
C GLY A 178 3.47 4.75 -15.50
N ALA A 179 4.23 4.94 -14.43
CA ALA A 179 3.76 4.77 -13.06
C ALA A 179 2.60 5.73 -12.72
N GLU A 180 2.74 7.03 -13.04
CA GLU A 180 1.69 8.02 -12.78
C GLU A 180 0.39 7.65 -13.50
N ARG A 181 0.45 7.33 -14.78
CA ARG A 181 -0.72 6.98 -15.58
C ARG A 181 -1.42 5.72 -15.11
N GLU A 182 -0.65 4.68 -14.83
CA GLU A 182 -1.17 3.37 -14.45
C GLU A 182 -1.74 3.33 -13.03
N MET A 183 -1.28 4.21 -12.15
CA MET A 183 -1.77 4.27 -10.76
C MET A 183 -3.06 5.08 -10.57
N VAL A 184 -3.56 5.77 -11.60
CA VAL A 184 -4.80 6.57 -11.50
C VAL A 184 -5.99 5.69 -11.08
N VAL A 185 -6.21 4.57 -11.74
CA VAL A 185 -7.35 3.67 -11.44
C VAL A 185 -7.24 3.05 -10.06
N PRO A 186 -6.11 2.43 -9.65
CA PRO A 186 -5.94 1.94 -8.29
C PRO A 186 -6.14 3.02 -7.22
N SER A 187 -5.65 4.24 -7.46
CA SER A 187 -5.77 5.35 -6.51
C SER A 187 -7.23 5.79 -6.30
N VAL A 188 -8.00 5.89 -7.39
CA VAL A 188 -9.44 6.25 -7.30
C VAL A 188 -10.23 5.21 -6.52
N ILE A 189 -9.87 3.93 -6.59
CA ILE A 189 -10.55 2.87 -5.83
C ILE A 189 -10.21 2.92 -4.34
N ALA A 190 -9.04 3.43 -3.97
CA ALA A 190 -8.60 3.55 -2.59
C ALA A 190 -9.21 4.74 -1.84
N ILE A 191 -9.80 5.72 -2.54
CA ILE A 191 -10.46 6.91 -2.01
C ILE A 191 -11.97 6.67 -1.86
#